data_81c8ff1af93f2b263bc3b9347069ceb2
#
_entry.id   81c8ff1af93f2b263bc3b9347069ceb2
#
_cell.length_a   1.000
_cell.length_b   1.000
_cell.length_c   1.000
_cell.angle_alpha   90.00
_cell.angle_beta   90.00
_cell.angle_gamma   90.00
#
_symmetry.space_group_name_H-M   'P 1'
#
loop_
_entity.id
_entity.type
_entity.pdbx_description
1 polymer ?
#
loop_
_entity_poly.entity_id
_entity_poly.type
_entity_poly.pdbx_seq_one_letter_code
_entity_poly.pdbx_strand_id
1 'polypeptide(L)'
;MNDISAPEQYDLQTAALKVPPHSIEAEQAVLGGLMLDNNAWERVLDQVSDGDFYRHDHRLIFRAIAKLADQNSPIDVVTLAEQLDKEGQTSQVGGLGYLGELAKNTPSVANIKAYAQIVRARATLRQLIGIATEIADSAFNPEGRTAEEILDEAERQIFQIAEARPKTGGPVSVNDLLTKAIDRIDTLFNTDNAITGLSTGYTDLDGMTSGLQPSDLIIVAGRPSMGKTTFAMNLVENAVLRSDKAVLVYSLEMPGESLIMRMLSSLGRIDQTKVRAGRLEDDDWPRLTSAVNLLNDRKLFIDDTAGISPSEMRARTRRLVREHGDIALIMIDYLQLMQIPGSGGDNRTNEISEISRSLKALAKEFNCPVVALSQLNRSLEQRPNKRPINSDLRESGAIEQDADVIMFVYRDEVYHPETEYKGVAEIIIGKQRNGPIGTARLAFIGKYTRFENLAPGSYNFEDE
;
A
#
# COMPACT_ATOMS: atom_id res chain seq x y z
N MET A 1 -4.41 -19.19 -61.24
CA MET A 1 -5.76 -19.03 -60.69
C MET A 1 -5.65 -19.24 -59.18
N ASN A 2 -5.44 -18.15 -58.46
CA ASN A 2 -5.38 -18.16 -56.99
C ASN A 2 -6.69 -17.55 -56.49
N ASP A 3 -7.47 -18.41 -55.90
CA ASP A 3 -8.70 -18.04 -55.19
C ASP A 3 -8.31 -17.35 -53.89
N ILE A 4 -8.51 -16.04 -53.84
CA ILE A 4 -8.39 -15.25 -52.62
C ILE A 4 -9.79 -15.27 -52.00
N SER A 5 -9.99 -16.14 -50.99
CA SER A 5 -11.19 -16.13 -50.18
C SER A 5 -11.31 -14.78 -49.45
N ALA A 6 -12.41 -14.08 -49.65
CA ALA A 6 -12.76 -12.85 -48.97
C ALA A 6 -12.85 -13.08 -47.47
N PRO A 7 -12.45 -12.10 -46.62
CA PRO A 7 -12.62 -12.23 -45.17
C PRO A 7 -14.11 -12.27 -44.81
N GLU A 8 -14.48 -13.22 -43.94
CA GLU A 8 -15.81 -13.36 -43.40
C GLU A 8 -16.30 -11.98 -42.86
N GLN A 9 -17.38 -11.48 -43.48
CA GLN A 9 -18.11 -10.34 -42.94
C GLN A 9 -18.68 -10.73 -41.57
N TYR A 10 -18.04 -10.26 -40.50
CA TYR A 10 -18.61 -10.31 -39.17
C TYR A 10 -19.97 -9.58 -39.23
N ASP A 11 -21.02 -10.36 -39.04
CA ASP A 11 -22.40 -9.89 -39.08
C ASP A 11 -22.65 -8.93 -37.93
N LEU A 12 -22.63 -7.61 -38.20
CA LEU A 12 -22.90 -6.53 -37.26
C LEU A 12 -24.28 -6.62 -36.60
N GLN A 13 -25.20 -7.44 -37.17
CA GLN A 13 -26.52 -7.66 -36.57
C GLN A 13 -26.51 -8.69 -35.44
N THR A 14 -25.56 -9.62 -35.40
CA THR A 14 -25.38 -10.54 -34.24
C THR A 14 -24.63 -9.93 -33.07
N ALA A 15 -23.89 -8.84 -33.26
CA ALA A 15 -23.27 -8.07 -32.18
C ALA A 15 -24.30 -7.32 -31.32
N ALA A 16 -25.50 -7.04 -31.84
CA ALA A 16 -26.58 -6.34 -31.16
C ALA A 16 -27.34 -7.17 -30.09
N LEU A 17 -27.04 -8.48 -29.96
CA LEU A 17 -27.71 -9.41 -29.04
C LEU A 17 -26.76 -9.99 -27.98
N LYS A 18 -25.73 -9.25 -27.56
CA LYS A 18 -24.87 -9.69 -26.45
C LYS A 18 -25.66 -9.57 -25.13
N VAL A 19 -26.18 -10.69 -24.67
CA VAL A 19 -26.81 -10.76 -23.35
C VAL A 19 -25.73 -10.58 -22.29
N PRO A 20 -25.91 -9.65 -21.30
CA PRO A 20 -24.93 -9.46 -20.23
C PRO A 20 -24.64 -10.77 -19.48
N PRO A 21 -23.39 -11.05 -19.09
CA PRO A 21 -23.02 -12.26 -18.38
C PRO A 21 -23.83 -12.46 -17.08
N HIS A 22 -24.51 -13.61 -16.95
CA HIS A 22 -25.31 -13.98 -15.78
C HIS A 22 -25.35 -15.51 -15.61
N SER A 23 -25.84 -15.98 -14.47
CA SER A 23 -26.24 -17.36 -14.22
C SER A 23 -27.44 -17.35 -13.27
N ILE A 24 -28.62 -17.51 -13.87
CA ILE A 24 -29.89 -17.52 -13.13
C ILE A 24 -29.90 -18.69 -12.13
N GLU A 25 -29.41 -19.86 -12.55
CA GLU A 25 -29.34 -21.05 -11.72
C GLU A 25 -28.48 -20.84 -10.47
N ALA A 26 -27.34 -20.14 -10.62
CA ALA A 26 -26.48 -19.84 -9.46
C ALA A 26 -27.13 -18.82 -8.53
N GLU A 27 -27.80 -17.79 -9.08
CA GLU A 27 -28.56 -16.83 -8.28
C GLU A 27 -29.67 -17.49 -7.48
N GLN A 28 -30.48 -18.35 -8.13
CA GLN A 28 -31.52 -19.12 -7.50
C GLN A 28 -30.99 -20.06 -6.41
N ALA A 29 -29.88 -20.74 -6.67
CA ALA A 29 -29.22 -21.62 -5.70
C ALA A 29 -28.68 -20.87 -4.47
N VAL A 30 -28.19 -19.63 -4.63
CA VAL A 30 -27.79 -18.77 -3.50
C VAL A 30 -29.01 -18.38 -2.67
N LEU A 31 -30.04 -17.82 -3.30
CA LEU A 31 -31.22 -17.33 -2.61
C LEU A 31 -32.00 -18.47 -1.90
N GLY A 32 -32.20 -19.57 -2.60
CA GLY A 32 -32.85 -20.74 -2.02
C GLY A 32 -32.03 -21.40 -0.92
N GLY A 33 -30.74 -21.45 -1.07
CA GLY A 33 -29.82 -21.96 -0.05
C GLY A 33 -29.87 -21.16 1.26
N LEU A 34 -29.98 -19.84 1.17
CA LEU A 34 -30.12 -18.94 2.33
C LEU A 34 -31.46 -19.16 3.06
N MET A 35 -32.54 -19.47 2.34
CA MET A 35 -33.84 -19.79 2.93
C MET A 35 -33.86 -21.18 3.60
N LEU A 36 -32.98 -22.11 3.21
CA LEU A 36 -32.91 -23.46 3.75
C LEU A 36 -31.94 -23.60 4.94
N ASP A 37 -30.87 -22.77 4.98
CA ASP A 37 -29.88 -22.79 6.06
C ASP A 37 -29.43 -21.34 6.36
N ASN A 38 -29.91 -20.79 7.46
CA ASN A 38 -29.59 -19.43 7.90
C ASN A 38 -28.10 -19.27 8.23
N ASN A 39 -27.39 -20.33 8.66
CA ASN A 39 -25.94 -20.29 8.90
C ASN A 39 -25.13 -20.09 7.60
N ALA A 40 -25.77 -20.31 6.46
CA ALA A 40 -25.15 -20.03 5.16
C ALA A 40 -24.95 -18.54 4.91
N TRP A 41 -25.66 -17.66 5.62
CA TRP A 41 -25.54 -16.21 5.47
C TRP A 41 -24.10 -15.73 5.66
N GLU A 42 -23.45 -16.14 6.74
CA GLU A 42 -22.05 -15.77 7.03
C GLU A 42 -21.08 -16.18 5.92
N ARG A 43 -21.37 -17.28 5.21
CA ARG A 43 -20.54 -17.80 4.10
C ARG A 43 -20.76 -17.05 2.79
N VAL A 44 -21.86 -16.31 2.66
CA VAL A 44 -22.30 -15.60 1.44
C VAL A 44 -22.09 -14.10 1.56
N LEU A 45 -22.26 -13.51 2.75
CA LEU A 45 -22.20 -12.07 3.01
C LEU A 45 -20.90 -11.42 2.47
N ASP A 46 -19.77 -12.09 2.65
CA ASP A 46 -18.46 -11.61 2.18
C ASP A 46 -18.21 -11.88 0.69
N GLN A 47 -19.10 -12.60 -0.01
CA GLN A 47 -18.88 -13.02 -1.40
C GLN A 47 -19.68 -12.20 -2.39
N VAL A 48 -20.92 -11.85 -2.07
CA VAL A 48 -21.84 -11.16 -2.96
C VAL A 48 -22.64 -10.09 -2.24
N SER A 49 -23.06 -9.07 -3.00
CA SER A 49 -23.99 -8.02 -2.61
C SER A 49 -25.26 -8.11 -3.46
N ASP A 50 -26.29 -7.35 -3.08
CA ASP A 50 -27.54 -7.26 -3.86
C ASP A 50 -27.29 -6.80 -5.31
N GLY A 51 -26.34 -5.89 -5.54
CA GLY A 51 -25.96 -5.40 -6.86
C GLY A 51 -25.34 -6.46 -7.78
N ASP A 52 -24.85 -7.58 -7.22
CA ASP A 52 -24.23 -8.66 -7.99
C ASP A 52 -25.24 -9.56 -8.71
N PHE A 53 -26.49 -9.55 -8.29
CA PHE A 53 -27.55 -10.31 -8.96
C PHE A 53 -27.97 -9.64 -10.26
N TYR A 54 -28.16 -10.43 -11.31
CA TYR A 54 -28.60 -9.95 -12.62
C TYR A 54 -30.06 -9.59 -12.63
N ARG A 55 -30.94 -10.50 -12.12
CA ARG A 55 -32.38 -10.29 -12.07
C ARG A 55 -32.75 -9.27 -10.99
N HIS A 56 -33.65 -8.37 -11.32
CA HIS A 56 -34.14 -7.35 -10.41
C HIS A 56 -34.88 -7.93 -9.18
N ASP A 57 -35.71 -8.94 -9.42
CA ASP A 57 -36.42 -9.65 -8.36
C ASP A 57 -35.43 -10.36 -7.39
N HIS A 58 -34.37 -10.97 -7.89
CA HIS A 58 -33.33 -11.57 -7.06
C HIS A 58 -32.56 -10.53 -6.20
N ARG A 59 -32.35 -9.33 -6.72
CA ARG A 59 -31.77 -8.22 -5.94
C ARG A 59 -32.67 -7.84 -4.77
N LEU A 60 -33.99 -7.72 -5.02
CA LEU A 60 -34.98 -7.40 -3.98
C LEU A 60 -35.01 -8.50 -2.91
N ILE A 61 -35.05 -9.76 -3.33
CA ILE A 61 -35.02 -10.91 -2.44
C ILE A 61 -33.78 -10.92 -1.56
N PHE A 62 -32.59 -10.76 -2.16
CA PHE A 62 -31.32 -10.74 -1.42
C PHE A 62 -31.27 -9.59 -0.42
N ARG A 63 -31.78 -8.39 -0.79
CA ARG A 63 -31.86 -7.22 0.10
C ARG A 63 -32.78 -7.46 1.28
N ALA A 64 -33.94 -8.12 1.05
CA ALA A 64 -34.84 -8.49 2.13
C ALA A 64 -34.25 -9.55 3.06
N ILE A 65 -33.49 -10.53 2.51
CA ILE A 65 -32.71 -11.51 3.29
C ILE A 65 -31.68 -10.80 4.17
N ALA A 66 -30.90 -9.85 3.62
CA ALA A 66 -29.94 -9.08 4.38
C ALA A 66 -30.59 -8.34 5.56
N LYS A 67 -31.71 -7.71 5.36
CA LYS A 67 -32.46 -7.03 6.44
C LYS A 67 -32.94 -7.98 7.53
N LEU A 68 -33.43 -9.16 7.17
CA LEU A 68 -33.83 -10.19 8.15
C LEU A 68 -32.63 -10.66 8.95
N ALA A 69 -31.47 -10.89 8.28
CA ALA A 69 -30.21 -11.27 8.93
C ALA A 69 -29.74 -10.20 9.92
N ASP A 70 -29.75 -8.92 9.53
CA ASP A 70 -29.38 -7.79 10.40
C ASP A 70 -30.27 -7.68 11.66
N GLN A 71 -31.54 -8.11 11.54
CA GLN A 71 -32.48 -8.16 12.64
C GLN A 71 -32.41 -9.44 13.47
N ASN A 72 -31.47 -10.35 13.16
CA ASN A 72 -31.40 -11.69 13.73
C ASN A 72 -32.74 -12.46 13.62
N SER A 73 -33.52 -12.19 12.58
CA SER A 73 -34.78 -12.87 12.30
C SER A 73 -34.57 -14.11 11.43
N PRO A 74 -35.35 -15.17 11.60
CA PRO A 74 -35.24 -16.35 10.74
C PRO A 74 -35.41 -16.00 9.26
N ILE A 75 -34.63 -16.64 8.41
CA ILE A 75 -34.70 -16.46 6.96
C ILE A 75 -35.32 -17.73 6.39
N ASP A 76 -36.61 -17.66 6.14
CA ASP A 76 -37.41 -18.72 5.48
C ASP A 76 -38.42 -18.11 4.50
N VAL A 77 -39.11 -18.95 3.74
CA VAL A 77 -40.05 -18.52 2.72
C VAL A 77 -41.18 -17.64 3.30
N VAL A 78 -41.63 -17.88 4.54
CA VAL A 78 -42.75 -17.18 5.17
C VAL A 78 -42.30 -15.81 5.68
N THR A 79 -41.22 -15.77 6.46
CA THR A 79 -40.64 -14.53 7.02
C THR A 79 -40.19 -13.57 5.92
N LEU A 80 -39.63 -14.12 4.85
CA LEU A 80 -39.18 -13.35 3.68
C LEU A 80 -40.35 -12.78 2.90
N ALA A 81 -41.44 -13.55 2.73
CA ALA A 81 -42.68 -13.07 2.09
C ALA A 81 -43.33 -11.92 2.89
N GLU A 82 -43.37 -12.02 4.22
CA GLU A 82 -43.88 -10.96 5.09
C GLU A 82 -42.99 -9.70 5.03
N GLN A 83 -41.67 -9.85 4.96
CA GLN A 83 -40.77 -8.72 4.84
C GLN A 83 -40.94 -7.98 3.51
N LEU A 84 -41.06 -8.72 2.41
CA LEU A 84 -41.31 -8.17 1.08
C LEU A 84 -42.72 -7.53 0.97
N ASP A 85 -43.71 -8.04 1.70
CA ASP A 85 -45.07 -7.46 1.76
C ASP A 85 -45.07 -6.12 2.51
N LYS A 86 -44.39 -6.05 3.65
CA LYS A 86 -44.16 -4.79 4.39
C LYS A 86 -43.50 -3.71 3.54
N GLU A 87 -42.64 -4.12 2.60
CA GLU A 87 -41.94 -3.20 1.68
C GLU A 87 -42.72 -2.93 0.39
N GLY A 88 -43.89 -3.54 0.20
CA GLY A 88 -44.72 -3.39 -1.00
C GLY A 88 -44.10 -3.99 -2.27
N GLN A 89 -43.18 -4.97 -2.12
CA GLN A 89 -42.37 -5.54 -3.23
C GLN A 89 -42.84 -6.96 -3.64
N THR A 90 -43.83 -7.53 -2.98
CA THR A 90 -44.31 -8.90 -3.19
C THR A 90 -44.66 -9.20 -4.66
N SER A 91 -45.31 -8.26 -5.35
CA SER A 91 -45.67 -8.43 -6.77
C SER A 91 -44.50 -8.44 -7.71
N GLN A 92 -43.41 -7.76 -7.35
CA GLN A 92 -42.19 -7.64 -8.18
C GLN A 92 -41.30 -8.89 -8.10
N VAL A 93 -41.46 -9.69 -7.04
CA VAL A 93 -40.67 -10.89 -6.80
C VAL A 93 -41.40 -12.20 -7.11
N GLY A 94 -42.56 -12.13 -7.71
CA GLY A 94 -43.35 -13.34 -8.05
C GLY A 94 -44.09 -13.98 -6.87
N GLY A 95 -44.16 -13.29 -5.72
CA GLY A 95 -44.90 -13.70 -4.54
C GLY A 95 -44.36 -14.96 -3.84
N LEU A 96 -45.20 -15.49 -2.91
CA LEU A 96 -44.86 -16.67 -2.10
C LEU A 96 -44.55 -17.92 -2.96
N GLY A 97 -45.22 -18.06 -4.11
CA GLY A 97 -45.02 -19.21 -5.01
C GLY A 97 -43.57 -19.28 -5.54
N TYR A 98 -43.05 -18.14 -6.01
CA TYR A 98 -41.66 -18.10 -6.52
C TYR A 98 -40.63 -18.32 -5.42
N LEU A 99 -40.82 -17.76 -4.22
CA LEU A 99 -39.95 -18.01 -3.08
C LEU A 99 -39.93 -19.49 -2.70
N GLY A 100 -41.09 -20.16 -2.74
CA GLY A 100 -41.20 -21.60 -2.52
C GLY A 100 -40.47 -22.42 -3.61
N GLU A 101 -40.53 -21.99 -4.86
CA GLU A 101 -39.82 -22.63 -5.97
C GLU A 101 -38.29 -22.48 -5.80
N LEU A 102 -37.80 -21.31 -5.38
CA LEU A 102 -36.38 -21.08 -5.11
C LEU A 102 -35.86 -22.02 -4.02
N ALA A 103 -36.57 -22.15 -2.90
CA ALA A 103 -36.18 -23.04 -1.82
C ALA A 103 -36.24 -24.53 -2.25
N LYS A 104 -37.29 -24.93 -2.99
CA LYS A 104 -37.49 -26.32 -3.44
C LYS A 104 -36.42 -26.77 -4.47
N ASN A 105 -36.05 -25.87 -5.39
CA ASN A 105 -35.18 -26.21 -6.52
C ASN A 105 -33.69 -26.02 -6.19
N THR A 106 -33.30 -25.70 -4.96
CA THR A 106 -31.93 -25.55 -4.55
C THR A 106 -31.20 -26.90 -4.51
N PRO A 107 -30.12 -27.09 -5.31
CA PRO A 107 -29.48 -28.41 -5.43
C PRO A 107 -28.75 -28.84 -4.16
N SER A 108 -28.06 -27.93 -3.49
CA SER A 108 -27.29 -28.21 -2.26
C SER A 108 -26.85 -26.92 -1.58
N VAL A 109 -27.13 -26.81 -0.29
CA VAL A 109 -26.63 -25.70 0.55
C VAL A 109 -25.13 -25.82 0.82
N ALA A 110 -24.56 -27.02 0.78
CA ALA A 110 -23.14 -27.24 1.01
C ALA A 110 -22.26 -26.46 0.02
N ASN A 111 -22.72 -26.27 -1.20
CA ASN A 111 -21.96 -25.61 -2.27
C ASN A 111 -22.30 -24.11 -2.44
N ILE A 112 -23.02 -23.51 -1.50
CA ILE A 112 -23.52 -22.13 -1.62
C ILE A 112 -22.41 -21.11 -1.89
N LYS A 113 -21.22 -21.30 -1.30
CA LYS A 113 -20.05 -20.45 -1.55
C LYS A 113 -19.59 -20.50 -3.01
N ALA A 114 -19.60 -21.67 -3.64
CA ALA A 114 -19.27 -21.80 -5.06
C ALA A 114 -20.31 -21.11 -5.96
N TYR A 115 -21.59 -21.20 -5.62
CA TYR A 115 -22.66 -20.50 -6.34
C TYR A 115 -22.53 -18.97 -6.20
N ALA A 116 -22.26 -18.48 -5.00
CA ALA A 116 -21.98 -17.06 -4.76
C ALA A 116 -20.77 -16.56 -5.58
N GLN A 117 -19.70 -17.35 -5.68
CA GLN A 117 -18.54 -17.02 -6.50
C GLN A 117 -18.89 -16.93 -8.00
N ILE A 118 -19.80 -17.79 -8.52
CA ILE A 118 -20.29 -17.72 -9.90
C ILE A 118 -21.06 -16.41 -10.11
N VAL A 119 -21.97 -16.08 -9.20
CA VAL A 119 -22.76 -14.83 -9.26
C VAL A 119 -21.81 -13.63 -9.29
N ARG A 120 -20.84 -13.57 -8.37
CA ARG A 120 -19.83 -12.51 -8.31
C ARG A 120 -18.99 -12.40 -9.57
N ALA A 121 -18.52 -13.53 -10.10
CA ALA A 121 -17.72 -13.54 -11.34
C ALA A 121 -18.49 -12.95 -12.51
N ARG A 122 -19.79 -13.31 -12.65
CA ARG A 122 -20.66 -12.76 -13.68
C ARG A 122 -20.96 -11.27 -13.48
N ALA A 123 -21.16 -10.83 -12.23
CA ALA A 123 -21.32 -9.43 -11.89
C ALA A 123 -20.08 -8.60 -12.25
N THR A 124 -18.88 -9.09 -11.92
CA THR A 124 -17.61 -8.44 -12.29
C THR A 124 -17.48 -8.26 -13.80
N LEU A 125 -17.86 -9.25 -14.59
CA LEU A 125 -17.87 -9.13 -16.05
C LEU A 125 -18.88 -8.08 -16.54
N ARG A 126 -20.06 -7.96 -15.92
CA ARG A 126 -21.04 -6.91 -16.24
C ARG A 126 -20.51 -5.52 -15.90
N GLN A 127 -19.89 -5.36 -14.74
CA GLN A 127 -19.24 -4.10 -14.34
C GLN A 127 -18.14 -3.71 -15.33
N LEU A 128 -17.31 -4.67 -15.75
CA LEU A 128 -16.26 -4.43 -16.74
C LEU A 128 -16.84 -3.99 -18.08
N ILE A 129 -17.94 -4.62 -18.54
CA ILE A 129 -18.63 -4.23 -19.79
C ILE A 129 -19.18 -2.80 -19.66
N GLY A 130 -19.84 -2.46 -18.52
CA GLY A 130 -20.36 -1.12 -18.27
C GLY A 130 -19.27 -0.06 -18.35
N ILE A 131 -18.18 -0.25 -17.60
CA ILE A 131 -17.04 0.67 -17.60
C ILE A 131 -16.37 0.77 -18.98
N ALA A 132 -16.19 -0.34 -19.68
CA ALA A 132 -15.64 -0.32 -21.04
C ALA A 132 -16.52 0.50 -22.02
N THR A 133 -17.84 0.45 -21.84
CA THR A 133 -18.79 1.26 -22.62
C THR A 133 -18.66 2.73 -22.27
N GLU A 134 -18.61 3.08 -20.98
CA GLU A 134 -18.43 4.47 -20.50
C GLU A 134 -17.09 5.06 -20.98
N ILE A 135 -16.01 4.27 -20.96
CA ILE A 135 -14.71 4.68 -21.49
C ILE A 135 -14.81 4.95 -23.01
N ALA A 136 -15.45 4.04 -23.76
CA ALA A 136 -15.63 4.23 -25.20
C ALA A 136 -16.46 5.49 -25.48
N ASP A 137 -17.57 5.71 -24.78
CA ASP A 137 -18.43 6.89 -24.95
C ASP A 137 -17.66 8.18 -24.60
N SER A 138 -16.85 8.17 -23.55
CA SER A 138 -16.00 9.31 -23.17
C SER A 138 -14.92 9.61 -24.20
N ALA A 139 -14.37 8.58 -24.85
CA ALA A 139 -13.39 8.75 -25.92
C ALA A 139 -14.03 9.29 -27.23
N PHE A 140 -15.28 8.90 -27.53
CA PHE A 140 -16.04 9.45 -28.68
C PHE A 140 -16.52 10.87 -28.41
N ASN A 141 -16.86 11.21 -27.16
CA ASN A 141 -17.39 12.51 -26.75
C ASN A 141 -16.56 13.09 -25.59
N PRO A 142 -15.39 13.68 -25.86
CA PRO A 142 -14.48 14.13 -24.79
C PRO A 142 -15.01 15.26 -23.90
N GLU A 143 -15.99 16.03 -24.34
CA GLU A 143 -16.59 17.17 -23.60
C GLU A 143 -15.57 18.19 -23.09
N GLY A 144 -14.50 18.42 -23.86
CA GLY A 144 -13.43 19.35 -23.50
C GLY A 144 -12.31 18.76 -22.64
N ARG A 145 -12.40 17.49 -22.23
CA ARG A 145 -11.34 16.79 -21.51
C ARG A 145 -10.21 16.38 -22.45
N THR A 146 -8.98 16.34 -21.94
CA THR A 146 -7.82 15.85 -22.66
C THR A 146 -7.80 14.32 -22.75
N ALA A 147 -7.01 13.77 -23.65
CA ALA A 147 -6.84 12.32 -23.75
C ALA A 147 -6.24 11.72 -22.47
N GLU A 148 -5.36 12.46 -21.80
CA GLU A 148 -4.75 12.07 -20.53
C GLU A 148 -5.80 11.99 -19.40
N GLU A 149 -6.67 13.00 -19.29
CA GLU A 149 -7.75 12.99 -18.29
C GLU A 149 -8.74 11.83 -18.49
N ILE A 150 -9.05 11.47 -19.73
CA ILE A 150 -9.91 10.32 -20.04
C ILE A 150 -9.21 9.01 -19.69
N LEU A 151 -7.91 8.91 -19.94
CA LEU A 151 -7.12 7.72 -19.63
C LEU A 151 -7.02 7.51 -18.10
N ASP A 152 -6.75 8.57 -17.35
CA ASP A 152 -6.69 8.54 -15.88
C ASP A 152 -8.05 8.12 -15.26
N GLU A 153 -9.15 8.63 -15.81
CA GLU A 153 -10.49 8.24 -15.40
C GLU A 153 -10.77 6.75 -15.69
N ALA A 154 -10.36 6.28 -16.87
CA ALA A 154 -10.50 4.88 -17.27
C ALA A 154 -9.70 3.95 -16.34
N GLU A 155 -8.45 4.29 -16.01
CA GLU A 155 -7.64 3.55 -15.05
C GLU A 155 -8.31 3.50 -13.67
N ARG A 156 -8.82 4.64 -13.18
CA ARG A 156 -9.52 4.73 -11.90
C ARG A 156 -10.73 3.81 -11.83
N GLN A 157 -11.58 3.82 -12.87
CA GLN A 157 -12.79 3.00 -12.93
C GLN A 157 -12.46 1.49 -12.99
N ILE A 158 -11.48 1.08 -13.80
CA ILE A 158 -11.03 -0.31 -13.86
C ILE A 158 -10.44 -0.75 -12.51
N PHE A 159 -9.69 0.13 -11.86
CA PHE A 159 -9.10 -0.14 -10.56
C PHE A 159 -10.16 -0.34 -9.47
N GLN A 160 -11.25 0.43 -9.48
CA GLN A 160 -12.37 0.26 -8.54
C GLN A 160 -12.99 -1.14 -8.63
N ILE A 161 -13.11 -1.73 -9.82
CA ILE A 161 -13.56 -3.13 -9.95
C ILE A 161 -12.60 -4.09 -9.24
N ALA A 162 -11.30 -3.86 -9.38
CA ALA A 162 -10.28 -4.72 -8.76
C ALA A 162 -10.27 -4.59 -7.23
N GLU A 163 -10.53 -3.39 -6.69
CA GLU A 163 -10.63 -3.13 -5.26
C GLU A 163 -11.94 -3.62 -4.62
N ALA A 164 -13.03 -3.62 -5.37
CA ALA A 164 -14.33 -4.12 -4.93
C ALA A 164 -14.36 -5.65 -4.74
N ARG A 165 -13.22 -6.34 -4.93
CA ARG A 165 -13.10 -7.75 -4.52
C ARG A 165 -13.22 -7.83 -3.01
N PRO A 166 -13.98 -8.80 -2.46
CA PRO A 166 -13.99 -9.04 -1.04
C PRO A 166 -12.55 -9.18 -0.56
N LYS A 167 -12.14 -8.36 0.40
CA LYS A 167 -10.84 -8.52 1.04
C LYS A 167 -10.88 -9.90 1.69
N THR A 168 -10.10 -10.85 1.18
CA THR A 168 -9.89 -12.15 1.82
C THR A 168 -9.24 -11.90 3.16
N GLY A 169 -10.03 -11.78 4.23
CA GLY A 169 -9.55 -11.49 5.56
C GLY A 169 -10.73 -11.29 6.50
N GLY A 170 -11.26 -12.38 7.03
CA GLY A 170 -12.17 -12.38 8.18
C GLY A 170 -11.42 -12.50 9.50
N PRO A 171 -12.12 -12.54 10.64
CA PRO A 171 -11.52 -12.86 11.94
C PRO A 171 -10.78 -14.20 11.84
N VAL A 172 -9.50 -14.20 12.24
CA VAL A 172 -8.70 -15.43 12.30
C VAL A 172 -8.81 -16.01 13.69
N SER A 173 -8.96 -17.34 13.80
CA SER A 173 -9.01 -18.02 15.09
C SER A 173 -7.77 -17.70 15.93
N VAL A 174 -7.97 -17.50 17.23
CA VAL A 174 -6.86 -17.31 18.17
C VAL A 174 -5.88 -18.47 18.11
N ASN A 175 -6.36 -19.69 17.94
CA ASN A 175 -5.51 -20.89 17.84
C ASN A 175 -4.58 -20.85 16.63
N ASP A 176 -5.06 -20.37 15.47
CA ASP A 176 -4.24 -20.22 14.26
C ASP A 176 -3.18 -19.13 14.45
N LEU A 177 -3.53 -18.04 15.17
CA LEU A 177 -2.61 -16.96 15.49
C LEU A 177 -1.56 -17.42 16.52
N LEU A 178 -1.95 -18.20 17.53
CA LEU A 178 -1.04 -18.77 18.52
C LEU A 178 -0.02 -19.71 17.86
N THR A 179 -0.47 -20.61 16.98
CA THR A 179 0.44 -21.49 16.23
C THR A 179 1.49 -20.67 15.48
N LYS A 180 1.06 -19.66 14.69
CA LYS A 180 1.98 -18.79 13.95
C LYS A 180 2.92 -18.00 14.87
N ALA A 181 2.43 -17.56 16.03
CA ALA A 181 3.25 -16.82 16.99
C ALA A 181 4.33 -17.71 17.62
N ILE A 182 3.97 -18.95 18.00
CA ILE A 182 4.90 -19.94 18.57
C ILE A 182 5.95 -20.33 17.53
N ASP A 183 5.56 -20.63 16.29
CA ASP A 183 6.48 -20.96 15.20
C ASP A 183 7.47 -19.81 14.94
N ARG A 184 6.98 -18.56 15.03
CA ARG A 184 7.84 -17.38 14.89
C ARG A 184 8.82 -17.24 16.05
N ILE A 185 8.36 -17.46 17.30
CA ILE A 185 9.22 -17.41 18.49
C ILE A 185 10.29 -18.52 18.42
N ASP A 186 9.92 -19.73 18.01
CA ASP A 186 10.85 -20.85 17.88
C ASP A 186 11.90 -20.56 16.78
N THR A 187 11.48 -20.00 15.66
CA THR A 187 12.40 -19.56 14.61
C THR A 187 13.39 -18.51 15.11
N LEU A 188 12.92 -17.55 15.89
CA LEU A 188 13.76 -16.49 16.47
C LEU A 188 14.71 -17.02 17.54
N PHE A 189 14.24 -17.95 18.37
CA PHE A 189 15.05 -18.59 19.41
C PHE A 189 16.21 -19.39 18.82
N ASN A 190 15.99 -20.06 17.69
CA ASN A 190 17.00 -20.88 17.00
C ASN A 190 17.91 -20.04 16.06
N THR A 191 17.66 -18.74 15.94
CA THR A 191 18.45 -17.83 15.11
C THR A 191 19.26 -16.92 16.03
N ASP A 192 20.60 -16.97 15.99
CA ASP A 192 21.49 -16.10 16.78
C ASP A 192 21.37 -14.59 16.46
N ASN A 193 20.43 -14.20 15.62
CA ASN A 193 20.21 -12.83 15.19
C ASN A 193 19.07 -12.16 15.98
N ALA A 194 19.44 -11.20 16.83
CA ALA A 194 18.48 -10.34 17.53
C ALA A 194 17.61 -9.44 16.61
N ILE A 195 17.91 -9.40 15.30
CA ILE A 195 17.23 -8.56 14.31
C ILE A 195 16.13 -9.38 13.64
N THR A 196 14.88 -9.03 13.96
CA THR A 196 13.68 -9.72 13.44
C THR A 196 13.14 -9.12 12.15
N GLY A 197 13.48 -7.87 11.88
CA GLY A 197 13.12 -7.10 10.69
C GLY A 197 14.29 -6.96 9.72
N LEU A 198 14.13 -6.04 8.75
CA LEU A 198 15.20 -5.65 7.85
C LEU A 198 16.23 -4.81 8.61
N SER A 199 17.49 -5.26 8.67
CA SER A 199 18.57 -4.51 9.35
C SER A 199 18.75 -3.12 8.75
N THR A 200 18.83 -2.12 9.62
CA THR A 200 19.14 -0.73 9.22
C THR A 200 20.63 -0.58 8.84
N GLY A 201 21.49 -1.49 9.29
CA GLY A 201 22.94 -1.41 9.17
C GLY A 201 23.60 -0.65 10.31
N TYR A 202 22.82 -0.12 11.25
CA TYR A 202 23.30 0.63 12.41
C TYR A 202 23.01 -0.16 13.69
N THR A 203 24.08 -0.56 14.38
CA THR A 203 24.01 -1.50 15.50
C THR A 203 23.10 -1.00 16.62
N ASP A 204 23.25 0.26 17.04
CA ASP A 204 22.47 0.83 18.13
C ASP A 204 21.00 0.99 17.75
N LEU A 205 20.74 1.39 16.49
CA LEU A 205 19.39 1.52 15.98
C LEU A 205 18.70 0.16 15.83
N ASP A 206 19.42 -0.84 15.31
CA ASP A 206 18.93 -2.21 15.22
C ASP A 206 18.69 -2.82 16.61
N GLY A 207 19.53 -2.50 17.60
CA GLY A 207 19.33 -2.90 19.00
C GLY A 207 18.04 -2.35 19.61
N MET A 208 17.67 -1.12 19.27
CA MET A 208 16.44 -0.48 19.75
C MET A 208 15.18 -0.93 18.99
N THR A 209 15.29 -1.17 17.66
CA THR A 209 14.13 -1.44 16.80
C THR A 209 13.99 -2.91 16.41
N SER A 210 14.99 -3.73 16.66
CA SER A 210 15.15 -5.08 16.10
C SER A 210 15.06 -5.07 14.55
N GLY A 211 15.53 -3.97 13.92
CA GLY A 211 15.41 -3.71 12.49
C GLY A 211 14.06 -3.14 12.08
N LEU A 212 13.92 -2.80 10.77
CA LEU A 212 12.67 -2.28 10.20
C LEU A 212 11.68 -3.44 10.03
N GLN A 213 10.56 -3.40 10.76
CA GLN A 213 9.62 -4.52 10.80
C GLN A 213 8.71 -4.53 9.55
N PRO A 214 8.37 -5.72 9.02
CA PRO A 214 7.37 -5.85 7.96
C PRO A 214 6.03 -5.23 8.37
N SER A 215 5.33 -4.61 7.42
CA SER A 215 4.04 -3.94 7.62
C SER A 215 4.10 -2.66 8.46
N ASP A 216 5.28 -2.18 8.86
CA ASP A 216 5.40 -0.93 9.59
C ASP A 216 5.53 0.28 8.66
N LEU A 217 4.85 1.37 9.06
CA LEU A 217 5.06 2.70 8.52
C LEU A 217 6.07 3.44 9.42
N ILE A 218 7.22 3.76 8.85
CA ILE A 218 8.33 4.41 9.54
C ILE A 218 8.47 5.82 8.97
N ILE A 219 8.33 6.83 9.82
CA ILE A 219 8.51 8.23 9.43
C ILE A 219 9.92 8.66 9.81
N VAL A 220 10.68 9.14 8.83
CA VAL A 220 11.97 9.78 9.06
C VAL A 220 11.81 11.28 8.82
N ALA A 221 11.89 12.06 9.90
CA ALA A 221 11.64 13.50 9.85
C ALA A 221 12.87 14.33 10.23
N GLY A 222 12.95 15.54 9.71
CA GLY A 222 14.04 16.45 10.03
C GLY A 222 13.91 17.79 9.29
N ARG A 223 14.62 18.79 9.78
CA ARG A 223 14.75 20.08 9.09
C ARG A 223 15.66 19.92 7.85
N PRO A 224 15.57 20.86 6.89
CA PRO A 224 16.52 20.89 5.78
C PRO A 224 17.98 20.87 6.28
N SER A 225 18.87 20.26 5.53
CA SER A 225 20.32 20.13 5.82
C SER A 225 20.69 19.19 6.98
N MET A 226 19.74 18.57 7.69
CA MET A 226 20.02 17.58 8.74
C MET A 226 20.50 16.23 8.19
N GLY A 227 20.36 15.97 6.89
CA GLY A 227 20.77 14.71 6.26
C GLY A 227 19.67 13.65 6.17
N LYS A 228 18.40 14.03 6.24
CA LYS A 228 17.23 13.15 6.18
C LYS A 228 17.26 12.20 4.96
N THR A 229 17.34 12.75 3.74
CA THR A 229 17.45 11.96 2.50
C THR A 229 18.70 11.09 2.47
N THR A 230 19.83 11.59 2.99
CA THR A 230 21.08 10.82 3.12
C THR A 230 20.89 9.60 4.02
N PHE A 231 20.27 9.79 5.20
CA PHE A 231 19.99 8.69 6.13
C PHE A 231 19.08 7.63 5.48
N ALA A 232 17.97 8.06 4.87
CA ALA A 232 17.04 7.15 4.19
C ALA A 232 17.71 6.40 3.03
N MET A 233 18.53 7.07 2.22
CA MET A 233 19.28 6.41 1.14
C MET A 233 20.31 5.41 1.68
N ASN A 234 20.94 5.67 2.83
CA ASN A 234 21.82 4.69 3.46
C ASN A 234 21.03 3.48 4.03
N LEU A 235 19.77 3.66 4.49
CA LEU A 235 18.88 2.52 4.78
C LEU A 235 18.61 1.71 3.52
N VAL A 236 18.34 2.38 2.38
CA VAL A 236 18.17 1.75 1.07
C VAL A 236 19.41 0.97 0.65
N GLU A 237 20.61 1.57 0.78
CA GLU A 237 21.91 0.91 0.50
C GLU A 237 22.04 -0.39 1.30
N ASN A 238 21.80 -0.32 2.61
CA ASN A 238 21.90 -1.48 3.48
C ASN A 238 20.87 -2.55 3.13
N ALA A 239 19.63 -2.15 2.78
CA ALA A 239 18.58 -3.07 2.34
C ALA A 239 18.96 -3.80 1.03
N VAL A 240 19.45 -3.06 0.03
CA VAL A 240 19.88 -3.59 -1.28
C VAL A 240 21.06 -4.56 -1.14
N LEU A 241 22.00 -4.28 -0.26
CA LEU A 241 23.19 -5.11 -0.09
C LEU A 241 22.93 -6.38 0.73
N ARG A 242 21.91 -6.38 1.58
CA ARG A 242 21.64 -7.48 2.54
C ARG A 242 20.42 -8.33 2.19
N SER A 243 19.61 -7.91 1.22
CA SER A 243 18.41 -8.62 0.82
C SER A 243 18.43 -8.95 -0.68
N ASP A 244 17.90 -10.12 -1.03
CA ASP A 244 17.68 -10.53 -2.43
C ASP A 244 16.30 -10.07 -2.96
N LYS A 245 15.46 -9.51 -2.07
CA LYS A 245 14.17 -8.94 -2.43
C LYS A 245 14.33 -7.57 -3.05
N ALA A 246 13.32 -7.12 -3.80
CA ALA A 246 13.33 -5.81 -4.43
C ALA A 246 13.29 -4.66 -3.40
N VAL A 247 13.99 -3.58 -3.67
CA VAL A 247 13.92 -2.32 -2.93
C VAL A 247 13.39 -1.25 -3.87
N LEU A 248 12.36 -0.51 -3.44
CA LEU A 248 11.69 0.48 -4.25
C LEU A 248 11.80 1.87 -3.62
N VAL A 249 12.24 2.85 -4.40
CA VAL A 249 12.39 4.25 -3.99
C VAL A 249 11.48 5.11 -4.84
N TYR A 250 10.56 5.84 -4.20
CA TYR A 250 9.79 6.91 -4.80
C TYR A 250 10.43 8.25 -4.44
N SER A 251 11.05 8.89 -5.42
CA SER A 251 11.76 10.17 -5.25
C SER A 251 10.95 11.31 -5.87
N LEU A 252 10.21 12.02 -5.07
CA LEU A 252 9.33 13.11 -5.53
C LEU A 252 10.03 14.47 -5.56
N GLU A 253 11.21 14.58 -4.93
CA GLU A 253 12.00 15.82 -4.85
C GLU A 253 13.22 15.80 -5.78
N MET A 254 13.84 14.66 -5.96
CA MET A 254 15.12 14.57 -6.66
C MET A 254 15.07 13.57 -7.82
N PRO A 255 15.75 13.88 -8.95
CA PRO A 255 15.92 12.91 -10.05
C PRO A 255 16.66 11.64 -9.57
N GLY A 256 16.27 10.49 -10.11
CA GLY A 256 16.85 9.19 -9.76
C GLY A 256 18.37 9.13 -9.99
N GLU A 257 18.86 9.75 -11.07
CA GLU A 257 20.30 9.85 -11.34
C GLU A 257 21.06 10.52 -10.20
N SER A 258 20.48 11.59 -9.61
CA SER A 258 21.11 12.28 -8.47
C SER A 258 21.19 11.42 -7.23
N LEU A 259 20.21 10.54 -7.00
CA LEU A 259 20.23 9.57 -5.90
C LEU A 259 21.28 8.50 -6.13
N ILE A 260 21.39 7.97 -7.34
CA ILE A 260 22.45 7.01 -7.70
C ILE A 260 23.83 7.62 -7.53
N MET A 261 24.07 8.86 -7.97
CA MET A 261 25.36 9.53 -7.74
C MET A 261 25.71 9.65 -6.24
N ARG A 262 24.72 9.91 -5.38
CA ARG A 262 24.90 9.91 -3.91
C ARG A 262 25.25 8.52 -3.38
N MET A 263 24.57 7.48 -3.86
CA MET A 263 24.88 6.10 -3.47
C MET A 263 26.29 5.69 -3.89
N LEU A 264 26.73 6.05 -5.09
CA LEU A 264 28.09 5.79 -5.56
C LEU A 264 29.13 6.54 -4.72
N SER A 265 28.87 7.79 -4.34
CA SER A 265 29.68 8.55 -3.42
C SER A 265 29.79 7.87 -2.05
N SER A 266 28.66 7.42 -1.51
CA SER A 266 28.55 6.75 -0.21
C SER A 266 29.30 5.42 -0.20
N LEU A 267 28.99 4.53 -1.14
CA LEU A 267 29.57 3.18 -1.22
C LEU A 267 31.04 3.20 -1.59
N GLY A 268 31.45 4.08 -2.52
CA GLY A 268 32.83 4.24 -2.94
C GLY A 268 33.66 5.08 -1.98
N ARG A 269 33.06 5.73 -0.97
CA ARG A 269 33.71 6.73 -0.10
C ARG A 269 34.46 7.78 -0.92
N ILE A 270 33.79 8.30 -1.96
CA ILE A 270 34.33 9.33 -2.86
C ILE A 270 33.59 10.64 -2.54
N ASP A 271 34.33 11.75 -2.56
CA ASP A 271 33.75 13.08 -2.32
C ASP A 271 32.64 13.35 -3.34
N GLN A 272 31.42 13.62 -2.84
CA GLN A 272 30.24 13.87 -3.66
C GLN A 272 30.45 15.05 -4.64
N THR A 273 31.22 16.05 -4.24
CA THR A 273 31.49 17.21 -5.12
C THR A 273 32.35 16.80 -6.31
N LYS A 274 33.30 15.85 -6.12
CA LYS A 274 34.09 15.28 -7.21
C LYS A 274 33.24 14.45 -8.15
N VAL A 275 32.37 13.56 -7.61
CA VAL A 275 31.46 12.72 -8.40
C VAL A 275 30.55 13.61 -9.25
N ARG A 276 29.89 14.59 -8.63
CA ARG A 276 28.96 15.50 -9.33
C ARG A 276 29.62 16.38 -10.39
N ALA A 277 30.88 16.78 -10.15
CA ALA A 277 31.62 17.64 -11.08
C ALA A 277 32.38 16.83 -12.15
N GLY A 278 32.39 15.49 -12.07
CA GLY A 278 33.20 14.64 -12.95
C GLY A 278 34.73 14.81 -12.75
N ARG A 279 35.13 15.31 -11.57
CA ARG A 279 36.56 15.59 -11.25
C ARG A 279 37.15 14.51 -10.36
N LEU A 280 37.11 13.26 -10.85
CA LEU A 280 37.64 12.11 -10.16
C LEU A 280 39.18 12.05 -10.34
N GLU A 281 39.87 11.67 -9.28
CA GLU A 281 41.32 11.36 -9.28
C GLU A 281 41.53 9.88 -9.65
N ASP A 282 42.74 9.51 -10.00
CA ASP A 282 43.07 8.14 -10.43
C ASP A 282 42.69 7.09 -9.35
N ASP A 283 42.86 7.43 -8.08
CA ASP A 283 42.48 6.59 -6.94
C ASP A 283 40.95 6.49 -6.71
N ASP A 284 40.16 7.40 -7.27
CA ASP A 284 38.73 7.38 -7.14
C ASP A 284 38.05 6.36 -8.08
N TRP A 285 38.66 6.09 -9.26
CA TRP A 285 38.12 5.20 -10.28
C TRP A 285 37.94 3.74 -9.82
N PRO A 286 38.96 3.10 -9.17
CA PRO A 286 38.76 1.74 -8.64
C PRO A 286 37.66 1.66 -7.59
N ARG A 287 37.51 2.69 -6.73
CA ARG A 287 36.47 2.77 -5.71
C ARG A 287 35.10 2.97 -6.34
N LEU A 288 34.98 3.80 -7.38
CA LEU A 288 33.73 3.98 -8.14
C LEU A 288 33.34 2.67 -8.81
N THR A 289 34.28 1.99 -9.49
CA THR A 289 34.02 0.71 -10.13
C THR A 289 33.55 -0.35 -9.12
N SER A 290 34.16 -0.39 -7.94
CA SER A 290 33.72 -1.29 -6.86
C SER A 290 32.30 -0.97 -6.40
N ALA A 291 31.95 0.32 -6.24
CA ALA A 291 30.60 0.74 -5.86
C ALA A 291 29.55 0.38 -6.94
N VAL A 292 29.90 0.56 -8.22
CA VAL A 292 29.04 0.14 -9.35
C VAL A 292 28.82 -1.38 -9.32
N ASN A 293 29.87 -2.17 -9.11
CA ASN A 293 29.76 -3.63 -9.04
C ASN A 293 28.92 -4.11 -7.86
N LEU A 294 28.92 -3.39 -6.73
CA LEU A 294 28.06 -3.70 -5.58
C LEU A 294 26.57 -3.50 -5.88
N LEU A 295 26.22 -2.55 -6.74
CA LEU A 295 24.86 -2.24 -7.13
C LEU A 295 24.42 -3.00 -8.39
N ASN A 296 25.36 -3.46 -9.20
CA ASN A 296 25.06 -4.22 -10.40
C ASN A 296 24.29 -5.49 -10.04
N ASP A 297 23.29 -5.85 -10.85
CA ASP A 297 22.41 -7.01 -10.65
C ASP A 297 21.57 -6.98 -9.36
N ARG A 298 21.58 -5.87 -8.59
CA ARG A 298 20.69 -5.70 -7.44
C ARG A 298 19.32 -5.21 -7.87
N LYS A 299 18.30 -5.68 -7.19
CA LYS A 299 16.90 -5.32 -7.45
C LYS A 299 16.54 -3.97 -6.78
N LEU A 300 17.18 -2.90 -7.21
CA LEU A 300 16.86 -1.53 -6.81
C LEU A 300 16.09 -0.84 -7.92
N PHE A 301 14.91 -0.30 -7.60
CA PHE A 301 14.05 0.42 -8.52
C PHE A 301 13.81 1.83 -7.98
N ILE A 302 13.97 2.84 -8.82
CA ILE A 302 13.75 4.24 -8.49
C ILE A 302 12.69 4.80 -9.44
N ASP A 303 11.65 5.36 -8.87
CA ASP A 303 10.59 6.08 -9.57
C ASP A 303 10.64 7.55 -9.14
N ASP A 304 10.99 8.45 -10.05
CA ASP A 304 11.12 9.89 -9.81
C ASP A 304 9.98 10.71 -10.42
N THR A 305 8.82 10.06 -10.64
CA THR A 305 7.62 10.73 -11.11
C THR A 305 7.10 11.72 -10.07
N ALA A 306 7.05 13.00 -10.43
CA ALA A 306 6.55 14.05 -9.55
C ALA A 306 5.03 13.95 -9.33
N GLY A 307 4.57 14.27 -8.11
CA GLY A 307 3.14 14.40 -7.82
C GLY A 307 2.34 13.10 -7.82
N ILE A 308 3.00 11.94 -7.73
CA ILE A 308 2.35 10.63 -7.73
C ILE A 308 1.30 10.52 -6.61
N SER A 309 0.14 9.98 -6.93
CA SER A 309 -0.90 9.69 -5.94
C SER A 309 -0.64 8.36 -5.19
N PRO A 310 -1.20 8.18 -3.98
CA PRO A 310 -1.10 6.90 -3.26
C PRO A 310 -1.65 5.71 -4.05
N SER A 311 -2.68 5.91 -4.86
CA SER A 311 -3.30 4.88 -5.71
C SER A 311 -2.38 4.43 -6.85
N GLU A 312 -1.75 5.39 -7.54
CA GLU A 312 -0.75 5.10 -8.59
C GLU A 312 0.49 4.40 -8.01
N MET A 313 1.02 4.91 -6.88
CA MET A 313 2.12 4.28 -6.16
C MET A 313 1.81 2.81 -5.85
N ARG A 314 0.62 2.52 -5.35
CA ARG A 314 0.14 1.18 -5.06
C ARG A 314 0.05 0.30 -6.32
N ALA A 315 -0.46 0.85 -7.45
CA ALA A 315 -0.56 0.15 -8.72
C ALA A 315 0.82 -0.22 -9.28
N ARG A 316 1.76 0.74 -9.28
CA ARG A 316 3.15 0.54 -9.73
C ARG A 316 3.87 -0.49 -8.84
N THR A 317 3.69 -0.39 -7.52
CA THR A 317 4.23 -1.37 -6.56
C THR A 317 3.71 -2.79 -6.82
N ARG A 318 2.40 -2.95 -7.07
CA ARG A 318 1.81 -4.25 -7.42
C ARG A 318 2.38 -4.83 -8.72
N ARG A 319 2.62 -3.98 -9.71
CA ARG A 319 3.25 -4.38 -10.97
C ARG A 319 4.65 -4.90 -10.71
N LEU A 320 5.46 -4.16 -9.94
CA LEU A 320 6.83 -4.54 -9.60
C LEU A 320 6.88 -5.87 -8.83
N VAL A 321 5.96 -6.09 -7.88
CA VAL A 321 5.86 -7.36 -7.15
C VAL A 321 5.55 -8.54 -8.07
N ARG A 322 4.68 -8.35 -9.09
CA ARG A 322 4.38 -9.40 -10.07
C ARG A 322 5.58 -9.75 -10.94
N GLU A 323 6.43 -8.79 -11.25
CA GLU A 323 7.59 -8.96 -12.14
C GLU A 323 8.83 -9.46 -11.39
N HIS A 324 9.04 -9.01 -10.14
CA HIS A 324 10.30 -9.20 -9.41
C HIS A 324 10.15 -9.92 -8.06
N GLY A 325 8.93 -10.23 -7.63
CA GLY A 325 8.64 -10.88 -6.35
C GLY A 325 8.53 -9.90 -5.19
N ASP A 326 8.72 -10.41 -3.97
CA ASP A 326 8.56 -9.65 -2.73
C ASP A 326 9.46 -8.41 -2.65
N ILE A 327 8.99 -7.42 -1.88
CA ILE A 327 9.73 -6.19 -1.60
C ILE A 327 10.35 -6.26 -0.21
N ALA A 328 11.61 -5.83 -0.11
CA ALA A 328 12.32 -5.68 1.16
C ALA A 328 12.03 -4.35 1.84
N LEU A 329 11.92 -3.27 1.06
CA LEU A 329 11.75 -1.91 1.55
C LEU A 329 11.10 -1.03 0.48
N ILE A 330 10.19 -0.16 0.89
CA ILE A 330 9.71 0.97 0.09
C ILE A 330 10.16 2.25 0.79
N MET A 331 10.83 3.16 0.06
CA MET A 331 11.24 4.48 0.54
C MET A 331 10.55 5.57 -0.27
N ILE A 332 10.08 6.63 0.39
CA ILE A 332 9.34 7.74 -0.22
C ILE A 332 9.95 9.07 0.23
N ASP A 333 10.48 9.86 -0.71
CA ASP A 333 11.07 11.18 -0.46
C ASP A 333 10.30 12.27 -1.24
N TYR A 334 9.45 13.07 -0.61
CA TYR A 334 8.87 13.07 0.73
C TYR A 334 7.35 13.20 0.65
N LEU A 335 6.64 12.72 1.66
CA LEU A 335 5.18 12.53 1.64
C LEU A 335 4.38 13.81 1.35
N GLN A 336 4.89 15.01 1.68
CA GLN A 336 4.20 16.27 1.41
C GLN A 336 4.21 16.68 -0.08
N LEU A 337 4.93 16.00 -0.96
CA LEU A 337 4.88 16.21 -2.41
C LEU A 337 3.86 15.30 -3.12
N MET A 338 3.30 14.33 -2.41
CA MET A 338 2.22 13.51 -2.95
C MET A 338 0.95 14.32 -3.15
N GLN A 339 0.15 13.92 -4.13
CA GLN A 339 -1.10 14.59 -4.49
C GLN A 339 -2.26 13.59 -4.44
N ILE A 340 -3.45 14.09 -4.06
CA ILE A 340 -4.69 13.32 -4.14
C ILE A 340 -5.52 13.94 -5.27
N PRO A 341 -5.81 13.20 -6.34
CA PRO A 341 -6.62 13.71 -7.45
C PRO A 341 -8.01 14.16 -6.95
N GLY A 342 -8.42 15.38 -7.37
CA GLY A 342 -9.74 15.91 -7.04
C GLY A 342 -9.85 16.61 -5.67
N SER A 343 -8.79 16.68 -4.87
CA SER A 343 -8.78 17.52 -3.68
C SER A 343 -8.48 18.96 -4.10
N GLY A 344 -9.43 19.87 -3.91
CA GLY A 344 -9.33 21.28 -4.33
C GLY A 344 -8.34 22.14 -3.53
N GLY A 345 -7.35 21.55 -2.85
CA GLY A 345 -6.29 22.27 -2.14
C GLY A 345 -6.70 22.93 -0.81
N ASP A 346 -7.98 23.00 -0.49
CA ASP A 346 -8.49 23.75 0.67
C ASP A 346 -8.25 23.08 2.04
N ASN A 347 -7.81 21.82 2.08
CA ASN A 347 -7.59 21.12 3.34
C ASN A 347 -6.38 20.17 3.33
N ARG A 348 -5.19 20.75 3.28
CA ARG A 348 -3.91 20.01 3.24
C ARG A 348 -3.75 19.01 4.39
N THR A 349 -4.28 19.31 5.56
CA THR A 349 -4.25 18.41 6.73
C THR A 349 -5.02 17.10 6.46
N ASN A 350 -6.17 17.18 5.79
CA ASN A 350 -6.95 16.00 5.44
C ASN A 350 -6.25 15.17 4.36
N GLU A 351 -5.63 15.81 3.37
CA GLU A 351 -4.85 15.13 2.33
C GLU A 351 -3.68 14.34 2.95
N ILE A 352 -2.91 14.96 3.84
CA ILE A 352 -1.82 14.31 4.54
C ILE A 352 -2.31 13.13 5.40
N SER A 353 -3.48 13.29 6.01
CA SER A 353 -4.12 12.20 6.78
C SER A 353 -4.51 11.01 5.89
N GLU A 354 -5.00 11.28 4.69
CA GLU A 354 -5.34 10.24 3.72
C GLU A 354 -4.09 9.57 3.15
N ILE A 355 -3.06 10.35 2.82
CA ILE A 355 -1.76 9.84 2.38
C ILE A 355 -1.17 8.92 3.44
N SER A 356 -1.12 9.36 4.71
CA SER A 356 -0.58 8.57 5.83
C SER A 356 -1.27 7.22 5.98
N ARG A 357 -2.60 7.21 5.99
CA ARG A 357 -3.40 5.96 6.04
C ARG A 357 -3.14 5.06 4.84
N SER A 358 -3.01 5.65 3.64
CA SER A 358 -2.73 4.90 2.42
C SER A 358 -1.34 4.26 2.45
N LEU A 359 -0.33 4.96 2.98
CA LEU A 359 1.03 4.43 3.16
C LEU A 359 1.06 3.29 4.20
N LYS A 360 0.30 3.42 5.30
CA LYS A 360 0.15 2.31 6.26
C LYS A 360 -0.55 1.09 5.64
N ALA A 361 -1.56 1.32 4.79
CA ALA A 361 -2.21 0.25 4.04
C ALA A 361 -1.24 -0.41 3.04
N LEU A 362 -0.39 0.39 2.37
CA LEU A 362 0.66 -0.09 1.47
C LEU A 362 1.64 -1.03 2.20
N ALA A 363 2.15 -0.62 3.37
CA ALA A 363 3.04 -1.44 4.18
C ALA A 363 2.42 -2.79 4.54
N LYS A 364 1.13 -2.79 4.95
CA LYS A 364 0.39 -4.02 5.27
C LYS A 364 0.15 -4.91 4.06
N GLU A 365 -0.19 -4.32 2.91
CA GLU A 365 -0.50 -5.06 1.69
C GLU A 365 0.70 -5.84 1.17
N PHE A 366 1.87 -5.19 1.13
CA PHE A 366 3.10 -5.80 0.62
C PHE A 366 3.93 -6.47 1.70
N ASN A 367 3.48 -6.43 2.96
CA ASN A 367 4.18 -7.01 4.11
C ASN A 367 5.66 -6.63 4.15
N CYS A 368 5.96 -5.35 3.91
CA CYS A 368 7.30 -4.78 3.95
C CYS A 368 7.29 -3.45 4.73
N PRO A 369 8.44 -3.02 5.29
CA PRO A 369 8.58 -1.69 5.87
C PRO A 369 8.42 -0.61 4.79
N VAL A 370 7.69 0.45 5.13
CA VAL A 370 7.58 1.67 4.33
C VAL A 370 8.23 2.81 5.10
N VAL A 371 9.32 3.35 4.57
CA VAL A 371 10.02 4.52 5.12
C VAL A 371 9.59 5.75 4.35
N ALA A 372 8.86 6.65 5.00
CA ALA A 372 8.42 7.91 4.38
C ALA A 372 9.13 9.10 5.04
N LEU A 373 9.70 9.97 4.21
CA LEU A 373 10.34 11.18 4.69
C LEU A 373 9.31 12.27 4.94
N SER A 374 9.55 13.06 6.00
CA SER A 374 8.69 14.18 6.37
C SER A 374 9.51 15.41 6.76
N GLN A 375 9.04 16.58 6.35
CA GLN A 375 9.66 17.84 6.76
C GLN A 375 9.01 18.36 8.05
N LEU A 376 9.84 18.84 8.98
CA LEU A 376 9.39 19.41 10.24
C LEU A 376 8.98 20.89 10.12
N ASN A 377 8.11 21.32 11.03
CA ASN A 377 7.69 22.71 11.14
C ASN A 377 8.89 23.63 11.48
N ARG A 378 8.85 24.87 11.00
CA ARG A 378 9.88 25.88 11.27
C ARG A 378 9.84 26.38 12.73
N SER A 379 8.73 26.22 13.44
CA SER A 379 8.59 26.62 14.86
C SER A 379 9.64 25.99 15.77
N LEU A 380 10.14 24.79 15.42
CA LEU A 380 11.25 24.13 16.08
C LEU A 380 12.48 25.05 16.26
N GLU A 381 12.80 25.87 15.25
CA GLU A 381 14.00 26.72 15.24
C GLU A 381 13.91 27.87 16.25
N GLN A 382 12.70 28.18 16.77
CA GLN A 382 12.46 29.22 17.76
C GLN A 382 12.69 28.74 19.21
N ARG A 383 12.78 27.42 19.42
CA ARG A 383 13.00 26.84 20.77
C ARG A 383 14.48 26.92 21.15
N PRO A 384 14.78 27.06 22.46
CA PRO A 384 16.15 26.92 22.96
C PRO A 384 16.74 25.55 22.63
N ASN A 385 16.07 24.49 23.00
CA ASN A 385 16.41 23.13 22.56
C ASN A 385 15.78 22.83 21.21
N LYS A 386 16.61 22.64 20.19
CA LYS A 386 16.20 22.40 18.81
C LYS A 386 16.13 20.92 18.43
N ARG A 387 16.25 20.00 19.43
CA ARG A 387 15.95 18.59 19.20
C ARG A 387 14.48 18.41 18.89
N PRO A 388 14.15 17.70 17.78
CA PRO A 388 12.76 17.49 17.35
C PRO A 388 11.95 16.66 18.35
N ILE A 389 10.65 16.95 18.42
CA ILE A 389 9.64 16.18 19.15
C ILE A 389 8.44 15.92 18.23
N ASN A 390 7.55 14.99 18.60
CA ASN A 390 6.42 14.58 17.75
C ASN A 390 5.53 15.76 17.32
N SER A 391 5.32 16.76 18.17
CA SER A 391 4.52 17.94 17.83
C SER A 391 5.14 18.84 16.74
N ASP A 392 6.39 18.61 16.36
CA ASP A 392 7.06 19.35 15.27
C ASP A 392 6.76 18.78 13.88
N LEU A 393 6.12 17.60 13.82
CA LEU A 393 5.61 17.05 12.57
C LEU A 393 4.53 18.02 12.04
N ARG A 394 4.73 18.56 10.84
CA ARG A 394 3.86 19.55 10.23
C ARG A 394 2.53 18.94 9.80
N GLU A 395 1.40 19.59 10.16
CA GLU A 395 0.03 19.26 9.69
C GLU A 395 -0.46 17.83 10.03
N SER A 396 0.02 17.19 11.13
CA SER A 396 0.03 15.73 11.14
C SER A 396 -0.23 15.02 12.47
N GLY A 397 -1.26 15.38 13.18
CA GLY A 397 -1.80 14.46 14.20
C GLY A 397 -2.09 13.05 13.63
N ALA A 398 -2.44 12.98 12.34
CA ALA A 398 -2.69 11.72 11.66
C ALA A 398 -1.41 10.91 11.39
N ILE A 399 -0.32 11.54 10.92
CA ILE A 399 0.97 10.84 10.73
C ILE A 399 1.44 10.25 12.06
N GLU A 400 1.32 11.03 13.15
CA GLU A 400 1.69 10.53 14.48
C GLU A 400 0.83 9.34 14.90
N GLN A 401 -0.47 9.30 14.56
CA GLN A 401 -1.35 8.17 14.87
C GLN A 401 -1.04 6.94 14.03
N ASP A 402 -0.86 7.09 12.73
CA ASP A 402 -0.72 6.01 11.77
C ASP A 402 0.67 5.36 11.79
N ALA A 403 1.72 6.15 12.03
CA ALA A 403 3.10 5.66 12.07
C ALA A 403 3.33 4.67 13.21
N ASP A 404 4.07 3.61 12.93
CA ASP A 404 4.51 2.64 13.94
C ASP A 404 5.81 3.11 14.59
N VAL A 405 6.69 3.73 13.81
CA VAL A 405 7.96 4.30 14.28
C VAL A 405 8.10 5.72 13.71
N ILE A 406 8.55 6.65 14.55
CA ILE A 406 8.93 8.02 14.14
C ILE A 406 10.37 8.26 14.58
N MET A 407 11.21 8.56 13.61
CA MET A 407 12.62 8.85 13.78
C MET A 407 12.90 10.29 13.37
N PHE A 408 13.61 11.04 14.19
CA PHE A 408 14.07 12.37 13.85
C PHE A 408 15.57 12.38 13.61
N VAL A 409 16.00 13.01 12.53
CA VAL A 409 17.40 13.25 12.24
C VAL A 409 17.79 14.63 12.76
N TYR A 410 18.73 14.67 13.71
CA TYR A 410 19.23 15.90 14.30
C TYR A 410 20.76 15.93 14.27
N ARG A 411 21.33 17.08 13.96
CA ARG A 411 22.77 17.33 13.99
C ARG A 411 23.00 18.65 14.69
N ASP A 412 23.67 18.60 15.84
CA ASP A 412 23.90 19.79 16.65
C ASP A 412 24.79 20.82 15.94
N GLU A 413 25.79 20.36 15.20
CA GLU A 413 26.73 21.21 14.43
C GLU A 413 26.02 22.15 13.41
N VAL A 414 24.79 21.83 12.97
CA VAL A 414 24.04 22.68 12.02
C VAL A 414 23.54 23.95 12.72
N TYR A 415 23.22 23.88 14.00
CA TYR A 415 22.76 25.00 14.81
C TYR A 415 23.87 25.62 15.65
N HIS A 416 24.84 24.82 16.06
CA HIS A 416 25.98 25.20 16.91
C HIS A 416 27.29 24.77 16.24
N PRO A 417 27.88 25.58 15.32
CA PRO A 417 29.11 25.20 14.59
C PRO A 417 30.32 24.90 15.49
N GLU A 418 30.32 25.41 16.72
CA GLU A 418 31.39 25.21 17.70
C GLU A 418 31.10 24.07 18.69
N THR A 419 30.10 23.24 18.43
CA THR A 419 29.77 22.10 19.29
C THR A 419 30.92 21.10 19.38
N GLU A 420 31.02 20.41 20.50
CA GLU A 420 31.95 19.29 20.71
C GLU A 420 31.54 18.04 19.92
N TYR A 421 30.28 17.98 19.46
CA TYR A 421 29.71 16.84 18.72
C TYR A 421 29.78 17.02 17.20
N LYS A 422 30.87 17.60 16.68
CA LYS A 422 31.05 17.75 15.21
C LYS A 422 31.09 16.38 14.53
N GLY A 423 30.31 16.23 13.44
CA GLY A 423 30.20 14.98 12.71
C GLY A 423 29.36 13.90 13.41
N VAL A 424 28.68 14.23 14.51
CA VAL A 424 27.71 13.34 15.15
C VAL A 424 26.29 13.69 14.71
N ALA A 425 25.52 12.67 14.37
CA ALA A 425 24.09 12.78 14.14
C ALA A 425 23.31 11.97 15.18
N GLU A 426 22.26 12.53 15.69
CA GLU A 426 21.30 11.86 16.57
C GLU A 426 20.10 11.38 15.75
N ILE A 427 19.81 10.07 15.82
CA ILE A 427 18.56 9.49 15.33
C ILE A 427 17.66 9.30 16.54
N ILE A 428 16.76 10.25 16.75
CA ILE A 428 15.87 10.29 17.90
C ILE A 428 14.59 9.51 17.58
N ILE A 429 14.33 8.41 18.26
CA ILE A 429 13.08 7.65 18.14
C ILE A 429 12.05 8.31 19.06
N GLY A 430 11.19 9.15 18.50
CA GLY A 430 10.12 9.85 19.21
C GLY A 430 8.86 9.02 19.43
N LYS A 431 8.66 7.98 18.62
CA LYS A 431 7.57 7.02 18.74
C LYS A 431 8.02 5.65 18.28
N GLN A 432 7.64 4.61 19.02
CA GLN A 432 7.78 3.21 18.62
C GLN A 432 6.65 2.40 19.26
N ARG A 433 5.85 1.67 18.45
CA ARG A 433 4.74 0.86 18.98
C ARG A 433 5.20 -0.38 19.72
N ASN A 434 6.27 -1.00 19.25
CA ASN A 434 6.73 -2.31 19.69
C ASN A 434 8.15 -2.28 20.26
N GLY A 435 8.58 -1.16 20.86
CA GLY A 435 9.92 -1.04 21.43
C GLY A 435 10.11 0.27 22.18
N PRO A 436 11.32 0.51 22.73
CA PRO A 436 11.64 1.71 23.48
C PRO A 436 11.80 2.93 22.58
N ILE A 437 11.52 4.11 23.12
CA ILE A 437 11.97 5.38 22.56
C ILE A 437 13.39 5.66 23.05
N GLY A 438 14.15 6.49 22.33
CA GLY A 438 15.51 6.84 22.72
C GLY A 438 16.28 7.47 21.57
N THR A 439 17.60 7.57 21.71
CA THR A 439 18.45 8.20 20.72
C THR A 439 19.60 7.28 20.35
N ALA A 440 19.70 6.90 19.08
CA ALA A 440 20.88 6.27 18.51
C ALA A 440 21.80 7.36 17.93
N ARG A 441 23.10 7.25 18.19
CA ARG A 441 24.10 8.23 17.72
C ARG A 441 24.95 7.62 16.61
N LEU A 442 25.08 8.35 15.50
CA LEU A 442 25.78 7.90 14.32
C LEU A 442 26.85 8.93 13.92
N ALA A 443 27.93 8.48 13.29
CA ALA A 443 28.86 9.37 12.62
C ALA A 443 28.28 9.85 11.29
N PHE A 444 28.31 11.16 11.04
CA PHE A 444 27.93 11.74 9.76
C PHE A 444 29.14 12.24 8.99
N ILE A 445 29.39 11.67 7.84
CA ILE A 445 30.51 12.01 6.96
C ILE A 445 29.94 12.72 5.73
N GLY A 446 29.75 14.04 5.85
CA GLY A 446 29.06 14.85 4.86
C GLY A 446 29.68 14.80 3.46
N LYS A 447 31.02 14.74 3.35
CA LYS A 447 31.71 14.64 2.05
C LYS A 447 31.35 13.39 1.25
N TYR A 448 30.99 12.29 1.94
CA TYR A 448 30.60 11.02 1.31
C TYR A 448 29.07 10.82 1.33
N THR A 449 28.31 11.76 1.87
CA THR A 449 26.87 11.60 2.08
C THR A 449 26.53 10.29 2.80
N ARG A 450 27.24 10.03 3.93
CA ARG A 450 27.18 8.74 4.60
C ARG A 450 27.04 8.88 6.11
N PHE A 451 26.17 8.03 6.67
CA PHE A 451 26.10 7.73 8.10
C PHE A 451 26.83 6.43 8.37
N GLU A 452 27.55 6.36 9.48
CA GLU A 452 28.26 5.16 9.95
C GLU A 452 28.03 4.95 11.44
N ASN A 453 28.26 3.72 11.93
CA ASN A 453 28.27 3.46 13.36
C ASN A 453 29.39 4.28 14.02
N LEU A 454 29.11 4.86 15.19
CA LEU A 454 30.15 5.51 15.98
C LEU A 454 31.13 4.47 16.53
N ALA A 455 32.42 4.77 16.47
CA ALA A 455 33.40 3.93 17.12
C ALA A 455 33.25 4.02 18.64
N PRO A 456 33.32 2.89 19.38
CA PRO A 456 33.23 2.89 20.83
C PRO A 456 34.27 3.85 21.46
N GLY A 457 33.82 4.71 22.39
CA GLY A 457 34.69 5.65 23.09
C GLY A 457 35.11 6.92 22.30
N SER A 458 34.52 7.16 21.12
CA SER A 458 34.82 8.35 20.31
C SER A 458 34.37 9.67 20.95
N TYR A 459 33.33 9.63 21.82
CA TYR A 459 32.78 10.78 22.51
C TYR A 459 32.31 10.37 23.91
N ASN A 460 32.60 11.22 24.92
CA ASN A 460 31.97 11.08 26.25
C ASN A 460 30.63 11.81 26.22
N PHE A 461 29.56 11.07 26.10
CA PHE A 461 28.21 11.60 26.23
C PHE A 461 27.84 11.51 27.72
N GLU A 462 27.64 12.65 28.36
CA GLU A 462 26.96 12.65 29.67
C GLU A 462 25.52 12.22 29.41
N ASP A 463 25.08 11.17 30.11
CA ASP A 463 23.69 10.69 30.04
C ASP A 463 22.78 11.79 30.60
N GLU A 464 22.06 12.54 29.72
CA GLU A 464 20.97 13.46 30.05
C GLU A 464 19.63 12.75 30.09
#